data_1e20da899c7733d814043983b1834782
#
_entry.id   1e20da899c7733d814043983b1834782
#
_cell.length_a   1.000
_cell.length_b   1.000
_cell.length_c   1.000
_cell.angle_alpha   90.00
_cell.angle_beta   90.00
_cell.angle_gamma   90.00
#
_symmetry.space_group_name_H-M   'P 1'
#
loop_
_entity.id
_entity.type
_entity.pdbx_description
1 polymer ?
#
loop_
_entity_poly.entity_id
_entity_poly.type
_entity_poly.pdbx_seq_one_letter_code
_entity_poly.pdbx_strand_id
1 'polypeptide(L)'
;FAGVKAILETENPEYTASVLCADKEETGSNGNTGMHSRFYENTVAELINMQTTYSDLKIRRAFSNSKVLSADVNAGYDPNYSSVYEKNNSCHIGYGVCISKYTGARGKSGASDANAEYVAWVRNLLETNNIKYQVSELGKVDVGGGGTIAYILANKGVDVIDCGVPVLSMHAPYEVTSKFDIYEAYRAYKAFWNKD
;
A
#
# COMPACT_ATOMS: atom_id res chain seq x y z
N PHE A 1 -12.23 0.59 -3.48
CA PHE A 1 -13.30 -0.40 -3.21
C PHE A 1 -12.83 -1.44 -2.20
N ALA A 2 -11.78 -2.22 -2.49
CA ALA A 2 -11.34 -3.37 -1.69
C ALA A 2 -11.07 -3.01 -0.20
N GLY A 3 -10.32 -1.95 0.06
CA GLY A 3 -10.01 -1.52 1.43
C GLY A 3 -11.24 -1.05 2.22
N VAL A 4 -12.09 -0.24 1.59
CA VAL A 4 -13.33 0.22 2.24
C VAL A 4 -14.28 -0.93 2.54
N LYS A 5 -14.44 -1.88 1.60
CA LYS A 5 -15.26 -3.06 1.84
C LYS A 5 -14.68 -3.93 2.97
N ALA A 6 -13.38 -4.14 2.98
CA ALA A 6 -12.73 -4.97 3.99
C ALA A 6 -12.87 -4.38 5.41
N ILE A 7 -12.67 -3.05 5.58
CA ILE A 7 -12.82 -2.42 6.90
C ILE A 7 -14.26 -2.47 7.41
N LEU A 8 -15.25 -2.30 6.53
CA LEU A 8 -16.67 -2.39 6.90
C LEU A 8 -17.11 -3.79 7.36
N GLU A 9 -16.35 -4.82 7.00
CA GLU A 9 -16.59 -6.21 7.38
C GLU A 9 -15.62 -6.71 8.46
N THR A 10 -14.78 -5.85 9.01
CA THR A 10 -13.85 -6.18 10.09
C THR A 10 -14.57 -6.06 11.42
N GLU A 11 -14.60 -7.13 12.19
CA GLU A 11 -15.26 -7.19 13.51
C GLU A 11 -14.22 -7.41 14.61
N ASN A 12 -14.28 -6.57 15.64
CA ASN A 12 -13.45 -6.68 16.85
C ASN A 12 -11.94 -6.89 16.57
N PRO A 13 -11.29 -6.03 15.78
CA PRO A 13 -9.87 -6.18 15.51
C PRO A 13 -9.06 -6.02 16.80
N GLU A 14 -7.98 -6.79 16.93
CA GLU A 14 -7.09 -6.72 18.11
C GLU A 14 -6.46 -5.33 18.27
N TYR A 15 -6.11 -4.71 17.16
CA TYR A 15 -5.53 -3.35 17.11
C TYR A 15 -6.48 -2.38 16.41
N THR A 16 -6.28 -1.09 16.61
CA THR A 16 -7.04 -0.07 15.90
C THR A 16 -6.88 -0.24 14.39
N ALA A 17 -7.97 -0.59 13.72
CA ALA A 17 -8.03 -0.70 12.27
C ALA A 17 -8.47 0.62 11.64
N SER A 18 -7.83 1.03 10.56
CA SER A 18 -8.20 2.25 9.83
C SER A 18 -8.00 2.09 8.33
N VAL A 19 -8.84 2.77 7.55
CA VAL A 19 -8.62 3.04 6.12
C VAL A 19 -8.48 4.53 5.93
N LEU A 20 -7.40 4.93 5.31
CA LEU A 20 -7.18 6.30 4.88
C LEU A 20 -7.33 6.38 3.36
N CYS A 21 -8.34 7.11 2.90
CA CYS A 21 -8.49 7.46 1.48
C CYS A 21 -7.74 8.76 1.23
N ALA A 22 -6.51 8.66 0.72
CA ALA A 22 -5.68 9.82 0.43
C ALA A 22 -6.16 10.56 -0.81
N ASP A 23 -6.20 11.89 -0.74
CA ASP A 23 -6.45 12.79 -1.87
C ASP A 23 -5.12 13.31 -2.43
N LYS A 24 -5.13 13.82 -3.66
CA LYS A 24 -3.97 14.48 -4.30
C LYS A 24 -2.74 13.57 -4.57
N GLU A 25 -2.89 12.25 -4.52
CA GLU A 25 -1.75 11.37 -4.78
C GLU A 25 -1.13 11.65 -6.15
N GLU A 26 -1.95 11.69 -7.20
CA GLU A 26 -1.55 11.91 -8.59
C GLU A 26 -0.96 13.30 -8.89
N THR A 27 -1.08 14.23 -7.95
CA THR A 27 -0.50 15.57 -8.04
C THR A 27 0.62 15.83 -7.02
N GLY A 28 1.18 14.76 -6.45
CA GLY A 28 2.32 14.81 -5.53
C GLY A 28 1.96 14.91 -4.06
N SER A 29 0.73 14.56 -3.68
CA SER A 29 0.27 14.44 -2.28
C SER A 29 0.39 15.73 -1.44
N ASN A 30 0.53 16.89 -2.08
CA ASN A 30 0.63 18.18 -1.41
C ASN A 30 -0.75 18.82 -1.14
N GLY A 31 -0.79 19.79 -0.26
CA GLY A 31 -2.01 20.46 0.18
C GLY A 31 -2.60 19.83 1.46
N ASN A 32 -3.63 20.48 2.00
CA ASN A 32 -4.19 20.13 3.31
C ASN A 32 -5.04 18.83 3.33
N THR A 33 -5.33 18.27 2.17
CA THR A 33 -6.03 16.98 2.01
C THR A 33 -5.12 15.87 1.46
N GLY A 34 -3.90 16.21 1.04
CA GLY A 34 -2.91 15.25 0.57
C GLY A 34 -2.21 14.51 1.71
N MET A 35 -1.51 13.43 1.37
CA MET A 35 -0.85 12.58 2.37
C MET A 35 0.29 13.29 3.13
N HIS A 36 0.89 14.34 2.57
CA HIS A 36 1.87 15.18 3.24
C HIS A 36 1.26 16.08 4.32
N SER A 37 -0.06 16.25 4.34
CA SER A 37 -0.73 17.03 5.38
C SER A 37 -0.62 16.36 6.75
N ARG A 38 -0.90 17.14 7.79
CA ARG A 38 -0.99 16.60 9.16
C ARG A 38 -2.34 15.96 9.48
N PHE A 39 -3.24 15.82 8.52
CA PHE A 39 -4.60 15.33 8.77
C PHE A 39 -4.59 13.98 9.48
N TYR A 40 -3.89 12.99 8.93
CA TYR A 40 -3.83 11.66 9.54
C TYR A 40 -3.10 11.66 10.89
N GLU A 41 -1.99 12.40 10.99
CA GLU A 41 -1.24 12.55 12.24
C GLU A 41 -2.10 13.16 13.35
N ASN A 42 -2.84 14.23 13.02
CA ASN A 42 -3.75 14.88 13.97
C ASN A 42 -4.89 13.95 14.37
N THR A 43 -5.44 13.18 13.43
CA THR A 43 -6.48 12.17 13.74
C THR A 43 -5.97 11.14 14.74
N VAL A 44 -4.77 10.59 14.54
CA VAL A 44 -4.17 9.63 15.48
C VAL A 44 -3.90 10.29 16.84
N ALA A 45 -3.44 11.55 16.83
CA ALA A 45 -3.23 12.31 18.07
C ALA A 45 -4.53 12.49 18.88
N GLU A 46 -5.63 12.83 18.22
CA GLU A 46 -6.95 12.96 18.86
C GLU A 46 -7.44 11.62 19.42
N LEU A 47 -7.29 10.53 18.67
CA LEU A 47 -7.64 9.19 19.17
C LEU A 47 -6.82 8.81 20.42
N ILE A 48 -5.54 9.13 20.47
CA ILE A 48 -4.70 8.92 21.65
C ILE A 48 -5.19 9.79 22.80
N ASN A 49 -5.52 11.06 22.56
CA ASN A 49 -5.98 12.00 23.58
C ASN A 49 -7.32 11.59 24.19
N MET A 50 -8.20 10.94 23.41
CA MET A 50 -9.46 10.41 23.90
C MET A 50 -9.28 9.22 24.86
N GLN A 51 -8.19 8.46 24.72
CA GLN A 51 -7.95 7.25 25.51
C GLN A 51 -7.02 7.48 26.71
N THR A 52 -6.13 8.46 26.62
CA THR A 52 -5.09 8.70 27.62
C THR A 52 -4.58 10.13 27.53
N THR A 53 -3.77 10.57 28.50
CA THR A 53 -3.08 11.86 28.43
C THR A 53 -2.19 11.90 27.19
N TYR A 54 -2.39 12.89 26.34
CA TYR A 54 -1.60 13.10 25.13
C TYR A 54 -0.13 13.40 25.42
N SER A 55 0.75 12.92 24.59
CA SER A 55 2.13 13.41 24.43
C SER A 55 2.66 13.07 23.04
N ASP A 56 3.59 13.89 22.52
CA ASP A 56 4.25 13.65 21.23
C ASP A 56 4.95 12.28 21.16
N LEU A 57 5.44 11.80 22.29
CA LEU A 57 6.08 10.50 22.35
C LEU A 57 5.09 9.35 22.11
N LYS A 58 3.84 9.50 22.55
CA LYS A 58 2.80 8.48 22.32
C LYS A 58 2.42 8.36 20.86
N ILE A 59 2.30 9.49 20.14
CA ILE A 59 2.00 9.44 18.71
C ILE A 59 3.15 8.82 17.92
N ARG A 60 4.41 9.15 18.24
CA ARG A 60 5.57 8.55 17.59
C ARG A 60 5.64 7.04 17.83
N ARG A 61 5.35 6.59 19.05
CA ARG A 61 5.27 5.16 19.37
C ARG A 61 4.12 4.48 18.65
N ALA A 62 2.97 5.13 18.53
CA ALA A 62 1.84 4.60 17.77
C ALA A 62 2.25 4.37 16.31
N PHE A 63 2.90 5.33 15.67
CA PHE A 63 3.40 5.16 14.31
C PHE A 63 4.46 4.05 14.21
N SER A 64 5.45 4.01 15.09
CA SER A 64 6.49 2.98 15.07
C SER A 64 5.96 1.55 15.32
N ASN A 65 4.78 1.42 15.93
CA ASN A 65 4.12 0.14 16.16
C ASN A 65 3.02 -0.15 15.11
N SER A 66 2.85 0.73 14.13
CA SER A 66 1.81 0.58 13.11
C SER A 66 2.34 -0.15 11.89
N LYS A 67 1.45 -0.89 11.24
CA LYS A 67 1.65 -1.55 9.96
C LYS A 67 0.69 -1.00 8.93
N VAL A 68 1.15 -0.82 7.71
CA VAL A 68 0.34 -0.26 6.62
C VAL A 68 0.55 -1.06 5.34
N LEU A 69 -0.55 -1.39 4.69
CA LEU A 69 -0.57 -1.78 3.29
C LEU A 69 -0.94 -0.52 2.48
N SER A 70 -0.01 -0.03 1.68
CA SER A 70 -0.26 1.04 0.71
C SER A 70 -0.97 0.43 -0.48
N ALA A 71 -2.26 0.70 -0.60
CA ALA A 71 -3.17 0.02 -1.54
C ALA A 71 -3.16 0.69 -2.92
N ASP A 72 -2.01 1.13 -3.38
CA ASP A 72 -1.84 1.67 -4.72
C ASP A 72 -1.80 0.56 -5.77
N VAL A 73 -2.18 0.87 -7.00
CA VAL A 73 -2.13 -0.07 -8.12
C VAL A 73 -0.70 -0.27 -8.61
N ASN A 74 -0.46 -1.40 -9.29
CA ASN A 74 0.84 -1.70 -9.89
C ASN A 74 0.70 -1.82 -11.42
N ALA A 75 1.74 -1.49 -12.17
CA ALA A 75 1.75 -1.61 -13.62
C ALA A 75 1.83 -3.08 -14.04
N GLY A 76 0.72 -3.63 -14.52
CA GLY A 76 0.66 -4.97 -15.11
C GLY A 76 1.50 -5.02 -16.40
N TYR A 77 2.21 -6.13 -16.60
CA TYR A 77 3.02 -6.31 -17.81
C TYR A 77 2.16 -6.22 -19.08
N ASP A 78 2.49 -5.25 -19.93
CA ASP A 78 1.88 -5.07 -21.26
C ASP A 78 2.88 -5.49 -22.34
N PRO A 79 2.61 -6.55 -23.11
CA PRO A 79 3.51 -6.99 -24.18
C PRO A 79 3.68 -5.98 -25.32
N ASN A 80 2.74 -5.05 -25.48
CA ASN A 80 2.83 -3.99 -26.49
C ASN A 80 3.87 -2.92 -26.13
N TYR A 81 4.20 -2.81 -24.83
CA TYR A 81 5.15 -1.84 -24.29
C TYR A 81 6.29 -2.52 -23.50
N SER A 82 6.67 -3.72 -23.90
CA SER A 82 7.62 -4.58 -23.18
C SER A 82 8.96 -3.91 -22.81
N SER A 83 9.39 -2.91 -23.57
CA SER A 83 10.66 -2.21 -23.35
C SER A 83 10.74 -1.40 -22.04
N VAL A 84 9.59 -1.01 -21.49
CA VAL A 84 9.51 -0.25 -20.22
C VAL A 84 9.34 -1.14 -18.97
N TYR A 85 9.32 -2.46 -19.17
CA TYR A 85 9.18 -3.45 -18.10
C TYR A 85 10.46 -4.29 -17.95
N GLU A 86 10.74 -4.69 -16.72
CA GLU A 86 11.64 -5.82 -16.46
C GLU A 86 10.78 -7.08 -16.32
N LYS A 87 10.80 -7.91 -17.35
CA LYS A 87 9.88 -9.05 -17.50
C LYS A 87 9.89 -10.01 -16.30
N ASN A 88 11.08 -10.22 -15.71
CA ASN A 88 11.22 -11.14 -14.59
C ASN A 88 10.73 -10.54 -13.25
N ASN A 89 10.39 -9.26 -13.24
CA ASN A 89 10.01 -8.51 -12.04
C ASN A 89 8.74 -7.70 -12.24
N SER A 90 7.89 -8.12 -13.16
CA SER A 90 6.61 -7.48 -13.48
C SER A 90 5.45 -8.32 -13.00
N CYS A 91 4.39 -7.67 -12.55
CA CYS A 91 3.13 -8.34 -12.23
C CYS A 91 2.27 -8.56 -13.48
N HIS A 92 1.37 -9.50 -13.37
CA HIS A 92 0.43 -9.86 -14.42
C HIS A 92 -1.01 -9.81 -13.93
N ILE A 93 -1.93 -9.38 -14.79
CA ILE A 93 -3.38 -9.41 -14.52
C ILE A 93 -3.85 -10.87 -14.35
N GLY A 94 -4.68 -11.11 -13.34
CA GLY A 94 -5.26 -12.42 -13.07
C GLY A 94 -4.40 -13.33 -12.17
N TYR A 95 -3.31 -12.81 -11.61
CA TYR A 95 -2.40 -13.57 -10.75
C TYR A 95 -2.47 -13.17 -9.25
N GLY A 96 -3.44 -12.36 -8.90
CA GLY A 96 -3.66 -11.96 -7.52
C GLY A 96 -3.08 -10.58 -7.19
N VAL A 97 -3.11 -10.22 -5.90
CA VAL A 97 -2.61 -8.95 -5.41
C VAL A 97 -1.09 -8.85 -5.60
N CYS A 98 -0.61 -7.67 -5.92
CA CYS A 98 0.82 -7.45 -6.11
C CYS A 98 1.42 -6.75 -4.87
N ILE A 99 2.48 -7.30 -4.30
CA ILE A 99 3.29 -6.63 -3.29
C ILE A 99 4.58 -6.12 -3.91
N SER A 100 4.90 -4.86 -3.62
CA SER A 100 6.15 -4.23 -4.07
C SER A 100 7.00 -3.84 -2.87
N LYS A 101 8.11 -4.56 -2.69
CA LYS A 101 9.06 -4.25 -1.63
C LYS A 101 9.68 -2.87 -1.81
N TYR A 102 9.96 -2.51 -3.06
CA TYR A 102 10.58 -1.27 -3.45
C TYR A 102 9.71 -0.52 -4.45
N THR A 103 9.53 0.77 -4.23
CA THR A 103 8.94 1.71 -5.19
C THR A 103 9.79 2.97 -5.26
N GLY A 104 9.78 3.64 -6.40
CA GLY A 104 10.51 4.89 -6.58
C GLY A 104 10.69 5.21 -8.06
N ALA A 105 10.60 6.50 -8.40
CA ALA A 105 10.85 6.96 -9.76
C ALA A 105 12.35 7.08 -10.02
N ARG A 106 12.82 6.53 -11.14
CA ARG A 106 14.22 6.57 -11.56
C ARG A 106 15.19 6.11 -10.47
N GLY A 107 14.77 5.12 -9.70
CA GLY A 107 15.57 4.49 -8.67
C GLY A 107 15.67 5.22 -7.32
N LYS A 108 15.26 6.49 -7.20
CA LYS A 108 15.44 7.24 -5.94
C LYS A 108 14.30 8.20 -5.56
N SER A 109 13.58 8.78 -6.50
CA SER A 109 12.61 9.81 -6.21
C SER A 109 11.33 9.22 -5.62
N GLY A 110 10.91 9.72 -4.46
CA GLY A 110 9.74 9.20 -3.73
C GLY A 110 9.87 7.71 -3.36
N ALA A 111 11.10 7.25 -3.14
CA ALA A 111 11.37 5.83 -2.91
C ALA A 111 10.90 5.37 -1.53
N SER A 112 10.32 4.18 -1.50
CA SER A 112 10.08 3.39 -0.30
C SER A 112 10.71 2.01 -0.47
N ASP A 113 11.32 1.50 0.59
CA ASP A 113 11.94 0.18 0.63
C ASP A 113 11.51 -0.52 1.92
N ALA A 114 10.55 -1.43 1.81
CA ALA A 114 10.03 -2.15 2.96
C ALA A 114 11.11 -3.01 3.60
N ASN A 115 11.19 -3.02 4.94
CA ASN A 115 12.14 -3.87 5.66
C ASN A 115 11.82 -5.36 5.48
N ALA A 116 12.84 -6.21 5.59
CA ALA A 116 12.72 -7.64 5.30
C ALA A 116 11.76 -8.37 6.25
N GLU A 117 11.73 -7.97 7.51
CA GLU A 117 10.86 -8.54 8.54
C GLU A 117 9.40 -8.28 8.22
N TYR A 118 9.07 -7.07 7.80
CA TYR A 118 7.69 -6.71 7.41
C TYR A 118 7.29 -7.40 6.11
N VAL A 119 8.18 -7.49 5.12
CA VAL A 119 7.93 -8.29 3.89
C VAL A 119 7.62 -9.73 4.23
N ALA A 120 8.41 -10.36 5.10
CA ALA A 120 8.20 -11.74 5.54
C ALA A 120 6.86 -11.90 6.27
N TRP A 121 6.51 -10.95 7.13
CA TRP A 121 5.25 -10.94 7.85
C TRP A 121 4.04 -10.84 6.88
N VAL A 122 4.08 -9.93 5.90
CA VAL A 122 3.01 -9.79 4.89
C VAL A 122 2.89 -11.06 4.04
N ARG A 123 4.00 -11.61 3.57
CA ARG A 123 3.98 -12.87 2.81
C ARG A 123 3.36 -14.00 3.62
N ASN A 124 3.77 -14.17 4.86
CA ASN A 124 3.18 -15.19 5.75
C ASN A 124 1.67 -14.98 5.94
N LEU A 125 1.23 -13.72 6.11
CA LEU A 125 -0.20 -13.39 6.17
C LEU A 125 -0.96 -13.86 4.93
N LEU A 126 -0.43 -13.56 3.74
CA LEU A 126 -1.07 -13.92 2.47
C LEU A 126 -1.08 -15.45 2.27
N GLU A 127 0.03 -16.12 2.54
CA GLU A 127 0.18 -17.57 2.40
C GLU A 127 -0.73 -18.35 3.36
N THR A 128 -0.77 -17.96 4.63
CA THR A 128 -1.62 -18.60 5.67
C THR A 128 -3.11 -18.49 5.34
N ASN A 129 -3.51 -17.38 4.71
CA ASN A 129 -4.90 -17.14 4.31
C ASN A 129 -5.22 -17.64 2.89
N ASN A 130 -4.31 -18.36 2.23
CA ASN A 130 -4.46 -18.84 0.85
C ASN A 130 -4.85 -17.72 -0.13
N ILE A 131 -4.25 -16.55 0.03
CA ILE A 131 -4.45 -15.39 -0.85
C ILE A 131 -3.43 -15.47 -1.98
N LYS A 132 -3.90 -15.32 -3.22
CA LYS A 132 -3.02 -15.31 -4.38
C LYS A 132 -2.34 -13.96 -4.49
N TYR A 133 -1.00 -13.99 -4.56
CA TYR A 133 -0.21 -12.79 -4.68
C TYR A 133 1.00 -13.00 -5.58
N GLN A 134 1.56 -11.89 -6.02
CA GLN A 134 2.79 -11.84 -6.79
C GLN A 134 3.68 -10.73 -6.21
N VAL A 135 4.97 -10.83 -6.48
CA VAL A 135 5.96 -9.82 -6.09
C VAL A 135 6.50 -9.18 -7.35
N SER A 136 6.50 -7.85 -7.39
CA SER A 136 7.07 -7.13 -8.53
C SER A 136 7.55 -5.74 -8.14
N GLU A 137 8.22 -5.09 -9.07
CA GLU A 137 8.51 -3.65 -9.03
C GLU A 137 7.58 -2.90 -10.00
N LEU A 138 7.47 -1.60 -9.79
CA LEU A 138 6.67 -0.71 -10.61
C LEU A 138 7.49 -0.24 -11.83
N GLY A 139 7.48 -1.04 -12.89
CA GLY A 139 8.20 -0.76 -14.12
C GLY A 139 9.70 -1.05 -14.04
N LYS A 140 10.42 -0.77 -15.13
CA LYS A 140 11.86 -0.97 -15.24
C LYS A 140 12.61 0.20 -14.62
N VAL A 141 13.55 -0.07 -13.73
CA VAL A 141 14.45 0.94 -13.14
C VAL A 141 15.15 1.73 -14.24
N ASP A 142 15.36 3.01 -14.06
CA ASP A 142 15.94 4.00 -14.97
C ASP A 142 15.10 4.34 -16.22
N VAL A 143 14.20 3.47 -16.67
CA VAL A 143 13.37 3.69 -17.86
C VAL A 143 11.93 4.04 -17.49
N GLY A 144 11.43 3.46 -16.43
CA GLY A 144 10.07 3.65 -15.92
C GLY A 144 10.06 3.72 -14.41
N GLY A 145 9.05 3.13 -13.81
CA GLY A 145 8.83 3.16 -12.39
C GLY A 145 8.03 4.36 -11.92
N GLY A 146 7.60 4.31 -10.69
CA GLY A 146 6.84 5.36 -10.06
C GLY A 146 7.02 5.34 -8.55
N GLY A 147 6.79 6.47 -7.91
CA GLY A 147 6.65 6.57 -6.46
C GLY A 147 5.21 6.34 -6.06
N THR A 148 5.03 5.95 -4.81
CA THR A 148 3.73 5.84 -4.16
C THR A 148 3.74 6.69 -2.89
N ILE A 149 2.64 6.77 -2.18
CA ILE A 149 2.59 7.47 -0.88
C ILE A 149 3.23 6.70 0.26
N ALA A 150 3.68 5.47 0.04
CA ALA A 150 4.25 4.59 1.07
C ALA A 150 5.40 5.26 1.86
N TYR A 151 6.33 5.94 1.17
CA TYR A 151 7.47 6.59 1.81
C TYR A 151 7.06 7.66 2.83
N ILE A 152 5.90 8.29 2.67
CA ILE A 152 5.44 9.38 3.55
C ILE A 152 5.18 8.87 4.97
N LEU A 153 4.56 7.70 5.09
CA LEU A 153 4.37 7.03 6.38
C LEU A 153 5.63 6.30 6.84
N ALA A 154 6.37 5.67 5.93
CA ALA A 154 7.65 5.02 6.26
C ALA A 154 8.63 6.00 6.91
N ASN A 155 8.71 7.25 6.44
CA ASN A 155 9.53 8.30 7.04
C ASN A 155 9.08 8.72 8.47
N LYS A 156 7.89 8.31 8.90
CA LYS A 156 7.40 8.49 10.28
C LYS A 156 7.67 7.26 11.17
N GLY A 157 8.37 6.25 10.64
CA GLY A 157 8.70 5.02 11.35
C GLY A 157 7.64 3.91 11.28
N VAL A 158 6.68 4.02 10.37
CA VAL A 158 5.64 3.00 10.13
C VAL A 158 6.20 1.89 9.25
N ASP A 159 5.87 0.65 9.54
CA ASP A 159 6.10 -0.47 8.62
C ASP A 159 5.13 -0.38 7.44
N VAL A 160 5.64 -0.09 6.24
CA VAL A 160 4.82 0.10 5.04
C VAL A 160 5.32 -0.78 3.90
N ILE A 161 4.39 -1.36 3.14
CA ILE A 161 4.65 -2.01 1.86
C ILE A 161 3.51 -1.68 0.88
N ASP A 162 3.85 -1.51 -0.39
CA ASP A 162 2.83 -1.39 -1.42
C ASP A 162 2.19 -2.75 -1.69
N CYS A 163 0.87 -2.79 -1.67
CA CYS A 163 0.07 -4.00 -1.81
C CYS A 163 -1.24 -3.67 -2.54
N GLY A 164 -1.23 -3.75 -3.85
CA GLY A 164 -2.35 -3.36 -4.70
C GLY A 164 -2.61 -4.33 -5.86
N VAL A 165 -3.43 -3.91 -6.79
CA VAL A 165 -3.79 -4.73 -7.94
C VAL A 165 -3.01 -4.34 -9.19
N PRO A 166 -2.62 -5.29 -10.05
CA PRO A 166 -2.07 -4.96 -11.36
C PRO A 166 -3.12 -4.33 -12.27
N VAL A 167 -2.76 -3.26 -12.98
CA VAL A 167 -3.58 -2.62 -13.98
C VAL A 167 -2.84 -2.48 -15.30
N LEU A 168 -3.59 -2.52 -16.40
CA LEU A 168 -3.10 -2.11 -17.71
C LEU A 168 -3.61 -0.71 -18.02
N SER A 169 -2.88 0.02 -18.85
CA SER A 169 -3.23 1.38 -19.29
C SER A 169 -3.39 2.36 -18.12
N MET A 170 -2.53 2.24 -17.10
CA MET A 170 -2.51 3.16 -15.96
C MET A 170 -2.48 4.62 -16.46
N HIS A 171 -3.31 5.49 -15.85
CA HIS A 171 -3.55 6.89 -16.22
C HIS A 171 -4.23 7.13 -17.56
N ALA A 172 -4.65 6.08 -18.27
CA ALA A 172 -5.45 6.23 -19.48
C ALA A 172 -6.94 6.48 -19.15
N PRO A 173 -7.75 6.96 -20.12
CA PRO A 173 -9.20 7.09 -19.91
C PRO A 173 -9.90 5.77 -19.56
N TYR A 174 -9.31 4.64 -19.95
CA TYR A 174 -9.78 3.30 -19.61
C TYR A 174 -8.62 2.49 -19.05
N GLU A 175 -8.68 2.20 -17.77
CA GLU A 175 -7.77 1.28 -17.10
C GLU A 175 -8.44 -0.08 -16.94
N VAL A 176 -7.64 -1.14 -17.03
CA VAL A 176 -8.14 -2.53 -16.98
C VAL A 176 -7.46 -3.28 -15.86
N THR A 177 -8.25 -3.90 -15.00
CA THR A 177 -7.78 -4.84 -13.98
C THR A 177 -8.66 -6.07 -13.91
N SER A 178 -8.18 -7.13 -13.28
CA SER A 178 -8.93 -8.36 -13.08
C SER A 178 -9.85 -8.27 -11.86
N LYS A 179 -11.09 -8.71 -12.00
CA LYS A 179 -12.00 -8.88 -10.84
C LYS A 179 -11.45 -9.88 -9.82
N PHE A 180 -10.69 -10.87 -10.26
CA PHE A 180 -10.01 -11.82 -9.39
C PHE A 180 -8.96 -11.11 -8.52
N ASP A 181 -8.14 -10.25 -9.11
CA ASP A 181 -7.09 -9.52 -8.38
C ASP A 181 -7.71 -8.55 -7.36
N ILE A 182 -8.81 -7.87 -7.72
CA ILE A 182 -9.59 -7.02 -6.79
C ILE A 182 -10.14 -7.85 -5.63
N TYR A 183 -10.62 -9.06 -5.90
CA TYR A 183 -11.12 -9.95 -4.86
C TYR A 183 -10.01 -10.44 -3.93
N GLU A 184 -8.86 -10.80 -4.47
CA GLU A 184 -7.69 -11.18 -3.67
C GLU A 184 -7.15 -10.00 -2.84
N ALA A 185 -7.17 -8.77 -3.38
CA ALA A 185 -6.83 -7.56 -2.62
C ALA A 185 -7.81 -7.33 -1.44
N TYR A 186 -9.11 -7.49 -1.68
CA TYR A 186 -10.11 -7.43 -0.61
C TYR A 186 -9.83 -8.48 0.49
N ARG A 187 -9.52 -9.71 0.10
CA ARG A 187 -9.17 -10.78 1.04
C ARG A 187 -7.90 -10.45 1.83
N ALA A 188 -6.90 -9.91 1.15
CA ALA A 188 -5.64 -9.49 1.77
C ALA A 188 -5.86 -8.41 2.84
N TYR A 189 -6.62 -7.37 2.51
CA TYR A 189 -6.91 -6.29 3.46
C TYR A 189 -7.78 -6.76 4.62
N LYS A 190 -8.75 -7.64 4.37
CA LYS A 190 -9.56 -8.24 5.44
C LYS A 190 -8.71 -9.11 6.39
N ALA A 191 -7.82 -9.94 5.85
CA ALA A 191 -6.90 -10.74 6.64
C ALA A 191 -5.91 -9.86 7.43
N PHE A 192 -5.49 -8.73 6.88
CA PHE A 192 -4.58 -7.80 7.52
C PHE A 192 -5.15 -7.22 8.83
N TRP A 193 -6.45 -6.93 8.89
CA TRP A 193 -7.10 -6.40 10.09
C TRP A 193 -7.62 -7.47 11.04
N ASN A 194 -7.89 -8.67 10.55
CA ASN A 194 -8.43 -9.80 11.35
C ASN A 194 -7.35 -10.82 11.72
N LYS A 195 -6.07 -10.40 11.74
CA LYS A 195 -5.00 -11.30 12.12
C LYS A 195 -5.09 -11.59 13.63
N ASP A 196 -5.27 -12.88 13.95
CA ASP A 196 -5.04 -13.47 15.26
C ASP A 196 -3.56 -13.53 15.61
#